data_cfa0b8d2447bb33941a20d0da9fc593e
#
_entry.id   cfa0b8d2447bb33941a20d0da9fc593e
#
_cell.length_a   1.000
_cell.length_b   1.000
_cell.length_c   1.000
_cell.angle_alpha   90.00
_cell.angle_beta   90.00
_cell.angle_gamma   90.00
#
_symmetry.space_group_name_H-M   'P 1'
#
loop_
_entity.id
_entity.type
_entity.pdbx_description
1 polymer ?
#
loop_
_entity_poly.entity_id
_entity_poly.type
_entity_poly.pdbx_seq_one_letter_code
_entity_poly.pdbx_strand_id
1 'polypeptide(L)'
;MTGMRKNWVYRRGDIYIANLNPFKGSEQGGTRPVLVLQNNDGNYYCPTLIVAPLSSKLKKPNLPTHFLLKKGRGLMTDSIVELEQIKTIDKCRIQRYIGKITPEQMSGVEEAIQKSLGMYIPECVEAP
;
A
#
# COMPACT_ATOMS: atom_id res chain seq x y z
N MET A 1 -17.00 -7.61 15.91
CA MET A 1 -16.64 -8.20 14.61
C MET A 1 -15.78 -7.25 13.83
N THR A 2 -14.69 -7.74 13.30
CA THR A 2 -13.82 -6.95 12.41
C THR A 2 -14.27 -7.13 10.96
N GLY A 3 -13.88 -6.20 10.09
CA GLY A 3 -14.21 -6.27 8.70
C GLY A 3 -15.15 -5.16 8.25
N MET A 4 -15.30 -5.07 6.95
CA MET A 4 -16.10 -4.03 6.32
C MET A 4 -17.53 -4.52 6.09
N ARG A 5 -18.45 -3.57 5.90
CA ARG A 5 -19.82 -3.92 5.55
C ARG A 5 -19.85 -4.75 4.27
N LYS A 6 -20.83 -5.63 4.16
CA LYS A 6 -20.94 -6.57 3.05
C LYS A 6 -20.94 -5.89 1.66
N ASN A 7 -21.52 -4.71 1.57
CA ASN A 7 -21.62 -3.95 0.31
C ASN A 7 -20.59 -2.82 0.21
N TRP A 8 -19.53 -2.89 1.00
CA TRP A 8 -18.48 -1.88 0.94
C TRP A 8 -17.75 -1.93 -0.40
N VAL A 9 -17.47 -0.76 -0.96
CA VAL A 9 -16.75 -0.64 -2.23
C VAL A 9 -15.32 -0.18 -1.95
N TYR A 10 -14.37 -1.07 -2.21
CA TYR A 10 -12.94 -0.76 -2.09
C TYR A 10 -12.50 0.07 -3.29
N ARG A 11 -11.64 1.06 -3.07
CA ARG A 11 -11.16 1.92 -4.13
C ARG A 11 -9.64 2.02 -4.13
N ARG A 12 -9.06 2.13 -5.31
CA ARG A 12 -7.63 2.37 -5.46
C ARG A 12 -7.28 3.69 -4.77
N GLY A 13 -6.24 3.69 -3.96
CA GLY A 13 -5.84 4.85 -3.16
C GLY A 13 -6.42 4.89 -1.76
N ASP A 14 -7.35 4.01 -1.45
CA ASP A 14 -7.87 3.87 -0.08
C ASP A 14 -6.79 3.31 0.84
N ILE A 15 -6.85 3.71 2.11
CA ILE A 15 -6.00 3.18 3.18
C ILE A 15 -6.90 2.45 4.17
N TYR A 16 -6.54 1.22 4.48
CA TYR A 16 -7.26 0.38 5.44
C TYR A 16 -6.32 -0.14 6.49
N ILE A 17 -6.85 -0.46 7.67
CA ILE A 17 -6.14 -1.30 8.64
C ILE A 17 -6.38 -2.74 8.25
N ALA A 18 -5.31 -3.52 8.12
CA ALA A 18 -5.39 -4.92 7.75
C ALA A 18 -4.47 -5.75 8.63
N ASN A 19 -4.86 -7.01 8.84
CA ASN A 19 -4.03 -7.98 9.52
C ASN A 19 -3.20 -8.76 8.48
N LEU A 20 -1.90 -8.52 8.47
CA LEU A 20 -0.97 -9.14 7.53
C LEU A 20 -0.34 -10.42 8.07
N ASN A 21 -0.74 -10.87 9.25
CA ASN A 21 -0.25 -12.13 9.80
C ASN A 21 -1.00 -13.33 9.19
N PRO A 22 -0.37 -14.49 9.07
CA PRO A 22 1.03 -14.73 9.38
C PRO A 22 1.97 -14.19 8.30
N PHE A 23 3.16 -13.78 8.72
CA PHE A 23 4.21 -13.35 7.79
C PHE A 23 5.42 -14.26 7.94
N LYS A 24 6.32 -14.24 6.97
CA LYS A 24 7.52 -15.07 6.98
C LYS A 24 8.75 -14.21 6.77
N GLY A 25 9.74 -14.40 7.65
CA GLY A 25 11.04 -13.72 7.53
C GLY A 25 10.93 -12.22 7.47
N SER A 26 11.43 -11.64 6.40
CA SER A 26 11.49 -10.19 6.21
C SER A 26 10.23 -9.58 5.60
N GLU A 27 9.20 -10.38 5.39
CA GLU A 27 7.90 -9.85 4.96
C GLU A 27 7.33 -8.92 6.04
N GLN A 28 6.68 -7.84 5.60
CA GLN A 28 6.02 -6.96 6.54
C GLN A 28 4.77 -7.64 7.09
N GLY A 29 4.71 -7.80 8.40
CA GLY A 29 3.59 -8.46 9.07
C GLY A 29 2.90 -7.54 10.06
N GLY A 30 2.01 -8.14 10.86
CA GLY A 30 1.27 -7.44 11.90
C GLY A 30 0.04 -6.73 11.36
N THR A 31 -0.69 -6.11 12.28
CA THR A 31 -1.86 -5.28 11.95
C THR A 31 -1.38 -3.86 11.71
N ARG A 32 -1.62 -3.35 10.52
CA ARG A 32 -1.09 -2.04 10.12
C ARG A 32 -1.86 -1.46 8.95
N PRO A 33 -1.65 -0.16 8.66
CA PRO A 33 -2.26 0.42 7.46
C PRO A 33 -1.69 -0.19 6.19
N VAL A 34 -2.56 -0.35 5.20
CA VAL A 34 -2.18 -0.76 3.85
C VAL A 34 -2.83 0.17 2.84
N LEU A 35 -2.14 0.42 1.74
CA LEU A 35 -2.64 1.25 0.64
C LEU A 35 -3.09 0.34 -0.50
N VAL A 36 -4.32 0.53 -0.97
CA VAL A 36 -4.85 -0.24 -2.10
C VAL A 36 -4.26 0.27 -3.41
N LEU A 37 -3.60 -0.61 -4.12
CA LEU A 37 -2.97 -0.33 -5.42
C LEU A 37 -3.75 -0.91 -6.58
N GLN A 38 -4.55 -1.94 -6.33
CA GLN A 38 -5.29 -2.65 -7.35
C GLN A 38 -6.29 -1.73 -8.06
N ASN A 39 -6.49 -1.97 -9.36
CA ASN A 39 -7.46 -1.21 -10.14
C ASN A 39 -8.88 -1.44 -9.61
N ASN A 40 -9.78 -0.48 -9.92
CA ASN A 40 -11.12 -0.51 -9.33
C ASN A 40 -12.00 -1.65 -9.84
N ASP A 41 -11.78 -2.14 -11.05
CA ASP A 41 -12.51 -3.32 -11.53
C ASP A 41 -12.14 -4.55 -10.71
N GLY A 42 -10.84 -4.77 -10.49
CA GLY A 42 -10.36 -5.84 -9.62
C GLY A 42 -10.86 -5.67 -8.19
N ASN A 43 -10.86 -4.44 -7.68
CA ASN A 43 -11.35 -4.15 -6.33
C ASN A 43 -12.82 -4.54 -6.17
N TYR A 44 -13.60 -4.41 -7.22
CA TYR A 44 -15.03 -4.76 -7.20
C TYR A 44 -15.25 -6.27 -7.34
N TYR A 45 -14.60 -6.89 -8.32
CA TYR A 45 -14.91 -8.27 -8.71
C TYR A 45 -14.08 -9.34 -7.99
N CYS A 46 -12.86 -9.01 -7.53
CA CYS A 46 -11.99 -10.00 -6.93
C CYS A 46 -12.21 -10.12 -5.42
N PRO A 47 -12.04 -11.30 -4.84
CA PRO A 47 -12.08 -11.45 -3.38
C PRO A 47 -10.80 -10.96 -2.70
N THR A 48 -9.80 -10.54 -3.49
CA THR A 48 -8.50 -10.11 -3.00
C THR A 48 -8.20 -8.68 -3.42
N LEU A 49 -7.23 -8.07 -2.72
CA LEU A 49 -6.73 -6.73 -3.01
C LEU A 49 -5.22 -6.78 -3.15
N ILE A 50 -4.69 -6.04 -4.10
CA ILE A 50 -3.23 -5.81 -4.19
C ILE A 50 -2.94 -4.54 -3.40
N VAL A 51 -2.07 -4.65 -2.41
CA VAL A 51 -1.79 -3.56 -1.47
C VAL A 51 -0.30 -3.42 -1.23
N ALA A 52 0.09 -2.25 -0.68
CA ALA A 52 1.41 -2.04 -0.12
C ALA A 52 1.26 -1.67 1.35
N PRO A 53 2.06 -2.24 2.25
CA PRO A 53 1.99 -1.89 3.66
C PRO A 53 2.62 -0.54 3.95
N LEU A 54 2.13 0.11 4.99
CA LEU A 54 2.70 1.34 5.52
C LEU A 54 3.44 1.05 6.82
N SER A 55 4.56 1.73 7.02
CA SER A 55 5.33 1.64 8.25
C SER A 55 5.54 3.03 8.84
N SER A 56 5.29 3.16 10.15
CA SER A 56 5.59 4.39 10.87
C SER A 56 7.08 4.50 11.24
N LYS A 57 7.84 3.42 11.07
CA LYS A 57 9.29 3.45 11.25
C LYS A 57 9.91 4.02 9.98
N LEU A 58 10.38 5.27 10.08
CA LEU A 58 10.87 6.01 8.91
C LEU A 58 12.32 5.64 8.60
N LYS A 59 12.59 4.36 8.38
CA LYS A 59 13.91 3.88 7.96
C LYS A 59 14.05 4.03 6.46
N LYS A 60 15.17 4.63 6.03
CA LYS A 60 15.48 4.79 4.61
C LYS A 60 14.33 5.43 3.82
N PRO A 61 13.85 6.62 4.25
CA PRO A 61 12.71 7.25 3.55
C PRO A 61 13.02 7.64 2.11
N ASN A 62 14.30 7.71 1.75
CA ASN A 62 14.72 8.11 0.41
C ASN A 62 14.98 6.94 -0.53
N LEU A 63 14.65 5.70 -0.13
CA LEU A 63 14.73 4.58 -1.07
C LEU A 63 13.76 4.81 -2.23
N PRO A 64 14.18 4.51 -3.48
CA PRO A 64 13.29 4.72 -4.64
C PRO A 64 11.98 3.96 -4.56
N THR A 65 11.93 2.86 -3.81
CA THR A 65 10.74 2.02 -3.64
C THR A 65 9.88 2.46 -2.45
N HIS A 66 10.27 3.54 -1.76
CA HIS A 66 9.52 4.08 -0.63
C HIS A 66 8.87 5.41 -1.01
N PHE A 67 7.65 5.63 -0.53
CA PHE A 67 6.95 6.90 -0.68
C PHE A 67 6.50 7.37 0.69
N LEU A 68 6.90 8.59 1.07
CA LEU A 68 6.55 9.16 2.37
C LEU A 68 5.16 9.81 2.30
N LEU A 69 4.25 9.32 3.15
CA LEU A 69 2.94 9.93 3.37
C LEU A 69 2.98 10.69 4.70
N LYS A 70 2.70 11.98 4.64
CA LYS A 70 2.57 12.79 5.84
C LYS A 70 1.29 12.43 6.59
N LYS A 71 1.30 12.56 7.92
CA LYS A 71 0.11 12.34 8.75
C LYS A 71 -1.04 13.22 8.28
N GLY A 72 -2.25 12.75 8.50
CA GLY A 72 -3.47 13.40 8.08
C GLY A 72 -4.33 12.44 7.27
N ARG A 73 -5.54 12.83 6.95
CA ARG A 73 -6.49 12.03 6.16
C ARG A 73 -6.65 10.61 6.72
N GLY A 74 -6.68 10.48 8.05
CA GLY A 74 -6.83 9.19 8.73
C GLY A 74 -5.55 8.57 9.24
N LEU A 75 -4.38 9.04 8.77
CA LEU A 75 -3.08 8.57 9.29
C LEU A 75 -2.69 9.39 10.50
N MET A 76 -2.39 8.71 11.61
CA MET A 76 -2.02 9.36 12.85
C MET A 76 -0.56 9.81 12.87
N THR A 77 0.29 9.20 12.07
CA THR A 77 1.71 9.49 12.01
C THR A 77 2.19 9.50 10.58
N ASP A 78 3.31 10.20 10.31
CA ASP A 78 4.00 10.08 9.04
C ASP A 78 4.34 8.61 8.81
N SER A 79 4.16 8.13 7.60
CA SER A 79 4.34 6.71 7.27
C SER A 79 5.03 6.57 5.93
N ILE A 80 5.77 5.48 5.77
CA ILE A 80 6.37 5.11 4.49
C ILE A 80 5.52 4.01 3.86
N VAL A 81 5.12 4.22 2.61
CA VAL A 81 4.52 3.17 1.79
C VAL A 81 5.69 2.34 1.24
N GLU A 82 5.68 1.05 1.53
CA GLU A 82 6.77 0.15 1.16
C GLU A 82 6.42 -0.59 -0.13
N LEU A 83 6.78 0.01 -1.27
CA LEU A 83 6.41 -0.55 -2.58
C LEU A 83 7.24 -1.79 -2.96
N GLU A 84 8.30 -2.10 -2.21
CA GLU A 84 9.00 -3.37 -2.37
C GLU A 84 8.28 -4.53 -1.66
N GLN A 85 7.25 -4.21 -0.87
CA GLN A 85 6.46 -5.19 -0.11
C GLN A 85 5.04 -5.34 -0.69
N ILE A 86 4.86 -5.03 -1.96
CA ILE A 86 3.54 -5.19 -2.61
C ILE A 86 3.10 -6.64 -2.45
N LYS A 87 1.84 -6.84 -2.06
CA LYS A 87 1.32 -8.18 -1.87
C LYS A 87 -0.19 -8.23 -2.13
N THR A 88 -0.67 -9.43 -2.38
CA THR A 88 -2.10 -9.69 -2.50
C THR A 88 -2.61 -10.22 -1.17
N ILE A 89 -3.70 -9.63 -0.70
CA ILE A 89 -4.35 -10.08 0.54
C ILE A 89 -5.82 -10.37 0.25
N ASP A 90 -6.38 -11.30 1.02
CA ASP A 90 -7.82 -11.54 0.97
C ASP A 90 -8.55 -10.37 1.65
N LYS A 91 -9.71 -10.00 1.12
CA LYS A 91 -10.51 -8.92 1.71
C LYS A 91 -10.88 -9.19 3.18
N CYS A 92 -10.92 -10.46 3.60
CA CYS A 92 -11.22 -10.79 5.00
C CYS A 92 -10.16 -10.28 5.98
N ARG A 93 -8.97 -9.92 5.50
CA ARG A 93 -7.91 -9.36 6.34
C ARG A 93 -8.14 -7.88 6.66
N ILE A 94 -9.02 -7.22 5.92
CA ILE A 94 -9.33 -5.80 6.14
C ILE A 94 -10.18 -5.66 7.40
N GLN A 95 -9.78 -4.76 8.29
CA GLN A 95 -10.50 -4.50 9.53
C GLN A 95 -11.33 -3.23 9.47
N ARG A 96 -10.77 -2.13 8.93
CA ARG A 96 -11.51 -0.88 8.82
C ARG A 96 -10.84 0.08 7.82
N TYR A 97 -11.65 0.97 7.30
CA TYR A 97 -11.21 2.07 6.42
C TYR A 97 -10.68 3.21 7.30
N ILE A 98 -9.55 3.81 6.92
CA ILE A 98 -9.00 4.94 7.67
C ILE A 98 -8.78 6.20 6.83
N GLY A 99 -8.74 6.10 5.53
CA GLY A 99 -8.53 7.30 4.72
C GLY A 99 -8.22 7.00 3.27
N LYS A 100 -7.80 8.04 2.57
CA LYS A 100 -7.54 7.99 1.14
C LYS A 100 -6.43 8.97 0.78
N ILE A 101 -5.54 8.58 -0.11
CA ILE A 101 -4.50 9.50 -0.58
C ILE A 101 -5.01 10.36 -1.74
N THR A 102 -4.29 11.45 -2.00
CA THR A 102 -4.62 12.35 -3.10
C THR A 102 -4.10 11.82 -4.43
N PRO A 103 -4.63 12.33 -5.58
CA PRO A 103 -4.07 11.97 -6.88
C PRO A 103 -2.58 12.29 -7.01
N GLU A 104 -2.12 13.40 -6.43
CA GLU A 104 -0.71 13.79 -6.45
C GLU A 104 0.13 12.78 -5.69
N GLN A 105 -0.35 12.34 -4.52
CA GLN A 105 0.32 11.31 -3.73
C GLN A 105 0.35 9.99 -4.49
N MET A 106 -0.76 9.64 -5.15
CA MET A 106 -0.81 8.41 -5.94
C MET A 106 0.20 8.45 -7.08
N SER A 107 0.41 9.60 -7.72
CA SER A 107 1.41 9.76 -8.76
C SER A 107 2.81 9.41 -8.24
N GLY A 108 3.16 9.89 -7.04
CA GLY A 108 4.43 9.54 -6.41
C GLY A 108 4.54 8.05 -6.07
N VAL A 109 3.44 7.47 -5.61
CA VAL A 109 3.39 6.02 -5.34
C VAL A 109 3.61 5.24 -6.63
N GLU A 110 2.99 5.66 -7.73
CA GLU A 110 3.14 4.99 -9.02
C GLU A 110 4.58 5.01 -9.51
N GLU A 111 5.28 6.12 -9.32
CA GLU A 111 6.71 6.17 -9.66
C GLU A 111 7.51 5.12 -8.86
N ALA A 112 7.22 5.01 -7.57
CA ALA A 112 7.89 4.03 -6.71
C ALA A 112 7.55 2.60 -7.12
N ILE A 113 6.30 2.35 -7.54
CA ILE A 113 5.90 1.03 -8.07
C ILE A 113 6.71 0.68 -9.31
N GLN A 114 6.83 1.62 -10.25
CA GLN A 114 7.56 1.38 -11.49
C GLN A 114 9.02 1.00 -11.20
N LYS A 115 9.64 1.68 -10.24
CA LYS A 115 11.01 1.38 -9.82
C LYS A 115 11.07 0.02 -9.13
N SER A 116 10.12 -0.27 -8.25
CA SER A 116 10.09 -1.52 -7.50
C SER A 116 9.96 -2.74 -8.42
N LEU A 117 9.15 -2.62 -9.47
CA LEU A 117 8.90 -3.72 -10.40
C LEU A 117 9.79 -3.68 -11.64
N GLY A 118 10.72 -2.73 -11.71
CA GLY A 118 11.63 -2.63 -12.86
C GLY A 118 10.94 -2.19 -14.14
N MET A 119 9.82 -1.49 -14.04
CA MET A 119 9.05 -1.03 -15.19
C MET A 119 9.56 0.27 -15.77
N TYR A 120 10.37 0.99 -15.03
CA TYR A 120 10.95 2.26 -15.44
C TYR A 120 12.43 2.27 -15.11
N ILE A 121 13.25 2.36 -16.16
CA ILE A 121 14.70 2.48 -16.03
C ILE A 121 15.08 3.78 -16.75
N PRO A 122 15.49 4.83 -16.01
CA PRO A 122 15.95 6.06 -16.64
C PRO A 122 17.12 5.80 -17.58
N GLU A 123 17.19 6.52 -18.70
CA GLU A 123 18.28 6.35 -19.68
C GLU A 123 19.67 6.56 -19.07
N CYS A 124 19.75 7.42 -18.05
CA CYS A 124 21.01 7.71 -17.38
C CYS A 124 21.41 6.65 -16.35
N VAL A 125 20.59 5.65 -16.11
CA VAL A 125 20.86 4.57 -15.15
C VAL A 125 21.03 3.27 -15.92
N GLU A 126 22.26 2.77 -15.98
CA GLU A 126 22.52 1.49 -16.59
C GLU A 126 22.42 0.39 -15.56
N ALA A 127 21.77 -0.70 -15.94
CA ALA A 127 21.73 -1.89 -15.10
C ALA A 127 23.14 -2.49 -15.06
N PRO A 128 23.61 -2.91 -13.88
CA PRO A 128 24.91 -3.57 -13.76
C PRO A 128 24.93 -4.92 -14.48
#